data_703a1669524d719e89c2276985e7622b
#
_entry.id   703a1669524d719e89c2276985e7622b
#
_cell.length_a   1.000
_cell.length_b   1.000
_cell.length_c   1.000
_cell.angle_alpha   90.00
_cell.angle_beta   90.00
_cell.angle_gamma   90.00
#
_symmetry.space_group_name_H-M   'P 1'
#
loop_
_entity.id
_entity.type
_entity.pdbx_description
1 polymer ?
#
loop_
_entity_poly.entity_id
_entity_poly.type
_entity_poly.pdbx_seq_one_letter_code
_entity_poly.pdbx_strand_id
1 'polypeptide(L)'
;HNRNEDIIVSYFGEKIAFPAQQRDEATLSNVLAILSTLKQLGISNEKIIEKINALKAVEMRLESVNGVRNNLIINDSFNLDLDSLVIALQFIKQYKKQQKTLILTDIIDVNLDAEKLYTLVSNWVNEQNFSQIFLVGKEIIKYQQQFQSSTFIFNNTQELIDSQQLNQLENNLILLKGAR
;
A
#
# COMPACT_ATOMS: atom_id res chain seq x y z
N HIS A 1 18.83 11.72 -7.34
CA HIS A 1 19.38 10.62 -8.16
C HIS A 1 19.11 9.31 -7.43
N ASN A 2 17.94 8.68 -7.69
CA ASN A 2 17.72 7.28 -7.33
C ASN A 2 18.48 6.45 -8.37
N ARG A 3 19.61 5.88 -7.96
CA ARG A 3 20.18 4.74 -8.69
C ARG A 3 19.18 3.59 -8.51
N ASN A 4 18.52 3.18 -9.56
CA ASN A 4 17.83 1.89 -9.63
C ASN A 4 18.92 0.82 -9.56
N GLU A 5 19.21 0.35 -8.36
CA GLU A 5 20.08 -0.82 -8.21
C GLU A 5 19.27 -2.04 -8.64
N ASP A 6 19.86 -2.84 -9.52
CA ASP A 6 19.23 -4.09 -9.95
C ASP A 6 19.04 -5.05 -8.76
N ILE A 7 17.95 -5.79 -8.79
CA ILE A 7 17.77 -6.93 -7.89
C ILE A 7 18.52 -8.11 -8.49
N ILE A 8 19.40 -8.72 -7.70
CA ILE A 8 20.18 -9.89 -8.11
C ILE A 8 19.60 -11.10 -7.41
N VAL A 9 19.08 -12.03 -8.19
CA VAL A 9 18.59 -13.32 -7.71
C VAL A 9 19.60 -14.42 -8.07
N SER A 10 19.96 -15.24 -7.09
CA SER A 10 20.77 -16.44 -7.31
C SER A 10 19.85 -17.66 -7.41
N TYR A 11 19.90 -18.37 -8.55
CA TYR A 11 19.12 -19.57 -8.82
C TYR A 11 20.04 -20.67 -9.35
N PHE A 12 20.22 -21.75 -8.58
CA PHE A 12 21.13 -22.88 -8.90
C PHE A 12 22.52 -22.44 -9.40
N GLY A 13 23.11 -21.42 -8.77
CA GLY A 13 24.44 -20.91 -9.12
C GLY A 13 24.47 -19.86 -10.24
N GLU A 14 23.40 -19.65 -10.95
CA GLU A 14 23.25 -18.54 -11.90
C GLU A 14 22.79 -17.28 -11.19
N LYS A 15 23.33 -16.12 -11.59
CA LYS A 15 22.88 -14.81 -11.12
C LYS A 15 22.04 -14.16 -12.20
N ILE A 16 20.82 -13.79 -11.86
CA ILE A 16 19.89 -13.09 -12.73
C ILE A 16 19.68 -11.70 -12.14
N ALA A 17 20.05 -10.67 -12.89
CA ALA A 17 19.84 -9.27 -12.50
C ALA A 17 18.69 -8.67 -13.28
N PHE A 18 17.76 -7.96 -12.61
CA PHE A 18 16.69 -7.22 -13.26
C PHE A 18 16.36 -5.95 -12.47
N PRO A 19 15.96 -4.86 -13.16
CA PRO A 19 15.51 -3.66 -12.49
C PRO A 19 14.17 -3.91 -11.80
N ALA A 20 14.08 -3.58 -10.52
CA ALA A 20 12.81 -3.66 -9.79
C ALA A 20 12.19 -2.29 -9.70
N GLN A 21 11.00 -2.16 -10.26
CA GLN A 21 10.18 -0.95 -10.12
C GLN A 21 9.55 -0.86 -8.72
N GLN A 22 9.28 -1.99 -8.10
CA GLN A 22 8.78 -2.12 -6.73
C GLN A 22 9.64 -3.12 -5.97
N ARG A 23 9.95 -2.80 -4.72
CA ARG A 23 10.88 -3.57 -3.86
C ARG A 23 10.22 -4.06 -2.56
N ASP A 24 8.90 -4.02 -2.50
CA ASP A 24 8.18 -4.61 -1.38
C ASP A 24 8.30 -6.13 -1.39
N GLU A 25 8.23 -6.72 -0.21
CA GLU A 25 8.45 -8.16 0.00
C GLU A 25 7.46 -9.03 -0.79
N ALA A 26 6.20 -8.60 -0.92
CA ALA A 26 5.19 -9.34 -1.66
C ALA A 26 5.49 -9.36 -3.16
N THR A 27 5.87 -8.21 -3.73
CA THR A 27 6.29 -8.13 -5.15
C THR A 27 7.52 -8.98 -5.41
N LEU A 28 8.53 -8.93 -4.52
CA LEU A 28 9.74 -9.74 -4.65
C LEU A 28 9.42 -11.23 -4.58
N SER A 29 8.59 -11.66 -3.64
CA SER A 29 8.14 -13.06 -3.51
C SER A 29 7.43 -13.54 -4.77
N ASN A 30 6.54 -12.73 -5.33
CA ASN A 30 5.84 -13.05 -6.58
C ASN A 30 6.82 -13.17 -7.76
N VAL A 31 7.76 -12.26 -7.91
CA VAL A 31 8.79 -12.31 -8.96
C VAL A 31 9.65 -13.56 -8.82
N LEU A 32 10.06 -13.91 -7.60
CA LEU A 32 10.82 -15.14 -7.33
C LEU A 32 10.04 -16.41 -7.71
N ALA A 33 8.76 -16.46 -7.37
CA ALA A 33 7.88 -17.59 -7.75
C ALA A 33 7.74 -17.71 -9.27
N ILE A 34 7.50 -16.59 -9.97
CA ILE A 34 7.44 -16.54 -11.44
C ILE A 34 8.77 -16.99 -12.04
N LEU A 35 9.89 -16.45 -11.58
CA LEU A 35 11.22 -16.79 -12.06
C LEU A 35 11.49 -18.28 -11.90
N SER A 36 11.25 -18.82 -10.70
CA SER A 36 11.44 -20.24 -10.41
C SER A 36 10.60 -21.13 -11.32
N THR A 37 9.33 -20.78 -11.53
CA THR A 37 8.42 -21.52 -12.41
C THR A 37 8.89 -21.48 -13.87
N LEU A 38 9.25 -20.32 -14.39
CA LEU A 38 9.69 -20.17 -15.78
C LEU A 38 11.02 -20.88 -16.05
N LYS A 39 11.94 -20.89 -15.07
CA LYS A 39 13.19 -21.66 -15.15
C LYS A 39 12.92 -23.16 -15.19
N GLN A 40 12.00 -23.66 -14.38
CA GLN A 40 11.57 -25.07 -14.40
C GLN A 40 10.98 -25.47 -15.78
N LEU A 41 10.30 -24.55 -16.44
CA LEU A 41 9.76 -24.74 -17.79
C LEU A 41 10.81 -24.56 -18.91
N GLY A 42 12.09 -24.35 -18.57
CA GLY A 42 13.19 -24.22 -19.53
C GLY A 42 13.21 -22.91 -20.29
N ILE A 43 12.56 -21.85 -19.78
CA ILE A 43 12.61 -20.53 -20.40
C ILE A 43 13.97 -19.88 -20.14
N SER A 44 14.55 -19.27 -21.18
CA SER A 44 15.87 -18.61 -21.07
C SER A 44 15.84 -17.36 -20.19
N ASN A 45 16.98 -17.02 -19.59
CA ASN A 45 17.12 -15.84 -18.72
C ASN A 45 16.75 -14.55 -19.44
N GLU A 46 17.15 -14.40 -20.71
CA GLU A 46 16.87 -13.20 -21.51
C GLU A 46 15.36 -12.98 -21.65
N LYS A 47 14.61 -14.04 -21.97
CA LYS A 47 13.15 -13.95 -22.05
C LYS A 47 12.49 -13.66 -20.71
N ILE A 48 13.00 -14.26 -19.62
CA ILE A 48 12.49 -14.02 -18.28
C ILE A 48 12.70 -12.56 -17.91
N ILE A 49 13.91 -12.00 -18.09
CA ILE A 49 14.25 -10.62 -17.80
C ILE A 49 13.38 -9.67 -18.66
N GLU A 50 13.23 -9.94 -19.96
CA GLU A 50 12.38 -9.16 -20.85
C GLU A 50 10.95 -9.06 -20.29
N LYS A 51 10.37 -10.18 -19.89
CA LYS A 51 8.98 -10.22 -19.38
C LYS A 51 8.84 -9.59 -17.99
N ILE A 52 9.80 -9.78 -17.10
CA ILE A 52 9.79 -9.13 -15.79
C ILE A 52 9.87 -7.61 -15.97
N ASN A 53 10.72 -7.11 -16.87
CA ASN A 53 10.84 -5.68 -17.15
C ASN A 53 9.57 -5.08 -17.80
N ALA A 54 8.77 -5.90 -18.47
CA ALA A 54 7.51 -5.51 -19.07
C ALA A 54 6.32 -5.57 -18.09
N LEU A 55 6.50 -6.12 -16.88
CA LEU A 55 5.45 -6.13 -15.86
C LEU A 55 5.11 -4.71 -15.46
N LYS A 56 3.82 -4.41 -15.49
CA LYS A 56 3.29 -3.15 -14.95
C LYS A 56 2.89 -3.36 -13.50
N ALA A 57 2.97 -2.29 -12.71
CA ALA A 57 2.38 -2.29 -11.37
C ALA A 57 0.90 -2.68 -11.48
N VAL A 58 0.44 -3.52 -10.54
CA VAL A 58 -0.98 -3.87 -10.47
C VAL A 58 -1.73 -2.69 -9.89
N GLU A 59 -2.74 -2.22 -10.62
CA GLU A 59 -3.58 -1.12 -10.16
C GLU A 59 -4.16 -1.41 -8.77
N MET A 60 -4.25 -0.36 -7.94
CA MET A 60 -4.79 -0.41 -6.58
C MET A 60 -4.05 -1.36 -5.60
N ARG A 61 -2.81 -1.78 -5.91
CA ARG A 61 -1.95 -2.58 -5.03
C ARG A 61 -0.62 -1.85 -4.79
N LEU A 62 -0.55 -1.04 -3.74
CA LEU A 62 0.58 -0.17 -3.42
C LEU A 62 1.02 0.70 -4.62
N GLU A 63 0.07 1.00 -5.48
CA GLU A 63 0.30 1.79 -6.69
C GLU A 63 0.63 3.24 -6.32
N SER A 64 1.77 3.73 -6.80
CA SER A 64 2.20 5.11 -6.55
C SER A 64 1.73 6.03 -7.68
N VAL A 65 0.89 6.99 -7.35
CA VAL A 65 0.29 7.94 -8.30
C VAL A 65 0.62 9.37 -7.87
N ASN A 66 1.12 10.18 -8.81
CA ASN A 66 1.30 11.60 -8.55
C ASN A 66 -0.05 12.30 -8.60
N GLY A 67 -0.45 12.87 -7.48
CA GLY A 67 -1.65 13.67 -7.36
C GLY A 67 -1.40 15.16 -7.64
N VAL A 68 -2.48 15.94 -7.61
CA VAL A 68 -2.41 17.42 -7.70
C VAL A 68 -1.75 18.01 -6.45
N ARG A 69 -1.29 19.26 -6.51
CA ARG A 69 -0.68 20.00 -5.39
C ARG A 69 0.50 19.28 -4.73
N ASN A 70 1.35 18.64 -5.55
CA ASN A 70 2.51 17.90 -5.08
C ASN A 70 2.17 16.78 -4.07
N ASN A 71 0.98 16.20 -4.13
CA ASN A 71 0.62 15.03 -3.36
C ASN A 71 1.17 13.77 -4.05
N LEU A 72 1.57 12.79 -3.23
CA LEU A 72 1.87 11.44 -3.67
C LEU A 72 0.82 10.51 -3.06
N ILE A 73 0.10 9.80 -3.90
CA ILE A 73 -0.94 8.86 -3.49
C ILE A 73 -0.37 7.45 -3.60
N ILE A 74 -0.46 6.71 -2.51
CA ILE A 74 -0.23 5.25 -2.51
C ILE A 74 -1.62 4.62 -2.48
N ASN A 75 -2.03 4.11 -3.65
CA ASN A 75 -3.32 3.48 -3.83
C ASN A 75 -3.21 1.97 -3.54
N ASP A 76 -3.80 1.54 -2.44
CA ASP A 76 -3.87 0.15 -2.01
C ASP A 76 -5.32 -0.21 -1.60
N SER A 77 -6.25 0.09 -2.51
CA SER A 77 -7.68 0.00 -2.26
C SER A 77 -8.37 -1.21 -2.92
N PHE A 78 -7.59 -2.19 -3.37
CA PHE A 78 -8.15 -3.41 -3.95
C PHE A 78 -8.69 -4.36 -2.88
N ASN A 79 -7.93 -4.57 -1.80
CA ASN A 79 -8.24 -5.46 -0.69
C ASN A 79 -7.78 -4.84 0.63
N LEU A 80 -8.54 -5.12 1.70
CA LEU A 80 -8.22 -4.65 3.04
C LEU A 80 -8.42 -5.80 4.04
N ASP A 81 -7.33 -6.46 4.37
CA ASP A 81 -7.15 -7.37 5.48
C ASP A 81 -6.02 -6.88 6.40
N LEU A 82 -5.81 -7.55 7.53
CA LEU A 82 -4.82 -7.13 8.53
C LEU A 82 -3.39 -7.19 7.98
N ASP A 83 -3.03 -8.25 7.26
CA ASP A 83 -1.69 -8.42 6.73
C ASP A 83 -1.38 -7.37 5.66
N SER A 84 -2.33 -7.14 4.75
CA SER A 84 -2.18 -6.12 3.71
C SER A 84 -2.10 -4.70 4.29
N LEU A 85 -2.78 -4.42 5.40
CA LEU A 85 -2.66 -3.15 6.10
C LEU A 85 -1.25 -2.97 6.67
N VAL A 86 -0.69 -3.97 7.35
CA VAL A 86 0.68 -3.93 7.88
C VAL A 86 1.70 -3.69 6.77
N ILE A 87 1.56 -4.40 5.65
CA ILE A 87 2.43 -4.22 4.48
C ILE A 87 2.34 -2.78 3.96
N ALA A 88 1.14 -2.23 3.81
CA ALA A 88 0.96 -0.85 3.33
C ALA A 88 1.56 0.18 4.29
N LEU A 89 1.39 0.01 5.61
CA LEU A 89 1.98 0.88 6.63
C LEU A 89 3.51 0.81 6.64
N GLN A 90 4.09 -0.36 6.38
CA GLN A 90 5.54 -0.50 6.22
C GLN A 90 6.03 0.14 4.92
N PHE A 91 5.29 -0.06 3.83
CA PHE A 91 5.63 0.47 2.52
C PHE A 91 5.76 2.00 2.51
N ILE A 92 4.87 2.72 3.18
CA ILE A 92 4.92 4.19 3.22
C ILE A 92 6.13 4.75 4.00
N LYS A 93 6.82 3.95 4.82
CA LYS A 93 8.00 4.40 5.59
C LYS A 93 9.18 4.79 4.69
N GLN A 94 9.28 4.25 3.50
CA GLN A 94 10.33 4.60 2.54
C GLN A 94 10.21 6.02 1.99
N TYR A 95 9.03 6.65 2.10
CA TYR A 95 8.78 7.98 1.58
C TYR A 95 9.03 9.06 2.63
N LYS A 96 9.90 10.02 2.29
CA LYS A 96 10.28 11.14 3.17
C LYS A 96 9.37 12.35 2.90
N LYS A 97 8.08 12.26 3.22
CA LYS A 97 7.16 13.40 3.21
C LYS A 97 6.90 13.85 4.65
N GLN A 98 6.83 15.17 4.87
CA GLN A 98 6.59 15.74 6.21
C GLN A 98 5.16 15.49 6.68
N GLN A 99 4.21 15.53 5.75
CA GLN A 99 2.79 15.28 6.05
C GLN A 99 2.36 13.94 5.45
N LYS A 100 1.63 13.17 6.25
CA LYS A 100 1.07 11.88 5.85
C LYS A 100 -0.41 11.86 6.21
N THR A 101 -1.23 11.45 5.27
CA THR A 101 -2.67 11.26 5.44
C THR A 101 -3.01 9.81 5.18
N LEU A 102 -3.86 9.24 6.05
CA LEU A 102 -4.45 7.93 5.84
C LEU A 102 -5.93 8.10 5.47
N ILE A 103 -6.37 7.41 4.43
CA ILE A 103 -7.78 7.18 4.13
C ILE A 103 -8.01 5.69 4.35
N LEU A 104 -8.80 5.32 5.36
CA LEU A 104 -9.02 3.93 5.77
C LEU A 104 -10.52 3.62 5.78
N THR A 105 -10.90 2.55 5.07
CA THR A 105 -12.30 2.09 5.05
C THR A 105 -12.55 1.00 6.09
N ASP A 106 -13.82 0.56 6.20
CA ASP A 106 -14.18 -0.63 6.98
C ASP A 106 -13.35 -1.84 6.55
N ILE A 107 -12.95 -2.64 7.54
CA ILE A 107 -12.28 -3.93 7.32
C ILE A 107 -13.36 -5.00 7.36
N ILE A 108 -13.51 -5.70 6.25
CA ILE A 108 -14.54 -6.72 6.05
C ILE A 108 -13.89 -8.11 6.09
N ASP A 109 -14.66 -9.13 6.44
CA ASP A 109 -14.23 -10.55 6.38
C ASP A 109 -13.05 -10.93 7.29
N VAL A 110 -12.94 -10.27 8.44
CA VAL A 110 -11.99 -10.67 9.49
C VAL A 110 -12.73 -11.44 10.59
N ASN A 111 -12.23 -12.61 10.90
CA ASN A 111 -12.80 -13.47 11.95
C ASN A 111 -12.36 -13.02 13.35
N LEU A 112 -12.53 -11.72 13.65
CA LEU A 112 -12.24 -11.09 14.92
C LEU A 112 -13.46 -10.27 15.38
N ASP A 113 -13.59 -10.16 16.70
CA ASP A 113 -14.49 -9.18 17.31
C ASP A 113 -14.10 -7.75 16.89
N ALA A 114 -15.10 -6.92 16.56
CA ALA A 114 -14.85 -5.59 16.01
C ALA A 114 -14.03 -4.68 16.95
N GLU A 115 -14.25 -4.75 18.26
CA GLU A 115 -13.50 -3.96 19.23
C GLU A 115 -12.02 -4.36 19.22
N LYS A 116 -11.73 -5.67 19.24
CA LYS A 116 -10.36 -6.18 19.16
C LYS A 116 -9.71 -5.83 17.83
N LEU A 117 -10.44 -5.96 16.73
CA LEU A 117 -9.97 -5.61 15.39
C LEU A 117 -9.52 -4.15 15.35
N TYR A 118 -10.41 -3.21 15.69
CA TYR A 118 -10.10 -1.80 15.58
C TYR A 118 -9.12 -1.30 16.64
N THR A 119 -9.03 -1.96 17.80
CA THR A 119 -7.95 -1.71 18.76
C THR A 119 -6.59 -2.07 18.17
N LEU A 120 -6.47 -3.21 17.52
CA LEU A 120 -5.24 -3.62 16.86
C LEU A 120 -4.86 -2.66 15.72
N VAL A 121 -5.83 -2.34 14.86
CA VAL A 121 -5.66 -1.45 13.72
C VAL A 121 -5.25 -0.04 14.16
N SER A 122 -5.93 0.53 15.16
CA SER A 122 -5.61 1.87 15.66
C SER A 122 -4.20 1.94 16.27
N ASN A 123 -3.77 0.89 17.00
CA ASN A 123 -2.40 0.82 17.52
C ASN A 123 -1.37 0.88 16.39
N TRP A 124 -1.52 0.08 15.34
CA TRP A 124 -0.60 0.09 14.19
C TRP A 124 -0.59 1.43 13.45
N VAL A 125 -1.76 2.04 13.29
CA VAL A 125 -1.92 3.33 12.62
C VAL A 125 -1.30 4.45 13.45
N ASN A 126 -1.50 4.45 14.76
CA ASN A 126 -0.96 5.46 15.68
C ASN A 126 0.58 5.48 15.70
N GLU A 127 1.22 4.33 15.49
CA GLU A 127 2.69 4.24 15.37
C GLU A 127 3.25 4.94 14.11
N GLN A 128 2.42 5.24 13.10
CA GLN A 128 2.91 5.79 11.84
C GLN A 128 2.97 7.32 11.79
N ASN A 129 2.52 8.02 12.83
CA ASN A 129 2.51 9.49 12.94
C ASN A 129 1.83 10.18 11.75
N PHE A 130 0.63 9.74 11.39
CA PHE A 130 -0.18 10.44 10.39
C PHE A 130 -0.56 11.83 10.92
N SER A 131 -0.50 12.85 10.05
CA SER A 131 -0.96 14.19 10.38
C SER A 131 -2.49 14.24 10.50
N GLN A 132 -3.16 13.45 9.68
CA GLN A 132 -4.62 13.32 9.69
C GLN A 132 -5.07 11.98 9.13
N ILE A 133 -6.27 11.57 9.57
CA ILE A 133 -6.87 10.28 9.20
C ILE A 133 -8.32 10.53 8.77
N PHE A 134 -8.70 9.97 7.63
CA PHE A 134 -10.07 9.92 7.14
C PHE A 134 -10.58 8.49 7.32
N LEU A 135 -11.52 8.29 8.22
CA LEU A 135 -12.19 7.01 8.43
C LEU A 135 -13.49 6.99 7.63
N VAL A 136 -13.64 5.98 6.79
CA VAL A 136 -14.78 5.88 5.85
C VAL A 136 -15.47 4.54 6.04
N GLY A 137 -16.68 4.56 6.62
CA GLY A 137 -17.48 3.35 6.82
C GLY A 137 -18.22 3.37 8.14
N LYS A 138 -19.28 2.56 8.22
CA LYS A 138 -20.19 2.57 9.36
C LYS A 138 -19.64 1.88 10.61
N GLU A 139 -18.72 0.94 10.44
CA GLU A 139 -18.13 0.22 11.55
C GLU A 139 -16.90 0.95 12.10
N ILE A 140 -15.93 1.31 11.27
CA ILE A 140 -14.68 1.93 11.71
C ILE A 140 -14.89 3.26 12.45
N ILE A 141 -15.90 4.05 12.06
CA ILE A 141 -16.20 5.34 12.71
C ILE A 141 -16.65 5.19 14.16
N LYS A 142 -17.19 4.04 14.57
CA LYS A 142 -17.57 3.76 15.96
C LYS A 142 -16.35 3.76 16.89
N TYR A 143 -15.18 3.49 16.35
CA TYR A 143 -13.90 3.36 17.06
C TYR A 143 -12.97 4.57 16.86
N GLN A 144 -13.48 5.68 16.33
CA GLN A 144 -12.69 6.88 16.02
C GLN A 144 -11.85 7.39 17.18
N GLN A 145 -12.30 7.23 18.42
CA GLN A 145 -11.62 7.67 19.63
C GLN A 145 -10.30 6.92 19.90
N GLN A 146 -10.09 5.79 19.25
CA GLN A 146 -8.85 5.02 19.38
C GLN A 146 -7.70 5.56 18.50
N PHE A 147 -8.02 6.42 17.52
CA PHE A 147 -7.04 7.05 16.64
C PHE A 147 -6.59 8.39 17.23
N GLN A 148 -5.27 8.55 17.42
CA GLN A 148 -4.68 9.69 18.12
C GLN A 148 -4.45 10.92 17.23
N SER A 149 -4.43 10.75 15.91
CA SER A 149 -4.26 11.83 14.95
C SER A 149 -5.56 12.63 14.76
N SER A 150 -5.48 13.78 14.10
CA SER A 150 -6.67 14.52 13.66
C SER A 150 -7.52 13.62 12.76
N THR A 151 -8.69 13.18 13.27
CA THR A 151 -9.54 12.19 12.64
C THR A 151 -10.83 12.80 12.13
N PHE A 152 -11.12 12.57 10.85
CA PHE A 152 -12.36 12.94 10.18
C PHE A 152 -13.13 11.67 9.83
N ILE A 153 -14.45 11.70 9.99
CA ILE A 153 -15.30 10.53 9.81
C ILE A 153 -16.34 10.75 8.72
N PHE A 154 -16.57 9.70 7.92
CA PHE A 154 -17.53 9.68 6.82
C PHE A 154 -18.21 8.32 6.78
N ASN A 155 -19.54 8.29 6.61
CA ASN A 155 -20.28 7.04 6.54
C ASN A 155 -20.01 6.25 5.25
N ASN A 156 -19.56 6.93 4.20
CA ASN A 156 -19.27 6.34 2.89
C ASN A 156 -18.34 7.24 2.07
N THR A 157 -17.85 6.71 0.98
CA THR A 157 -16.91 7.41 0.07
C THR A 157 -17.53 8.67 -0.53
N GLN A 158 -18.84 8.68 -0.81
CA GLN A 158 -19.48 9.85 -1.39
C GLN A 158 -19.46 11.03 -0.43
N GLU A 159 -19.72 10.82 0.85
CA GLU A 159 -19.62 11.89 1.87
C GLU A 159 -18.20 12.45 1.95
N LEU A 160 -17.17 11.61 1.87
CA LEU A 160 -15.78 12.08 1.83
C LEU A 160 -15.52 12.96 0.61
N ILE A 161 -15.98 12.57 -0.58
CA ILE A 161 -15.83 13.33 -1.82
C ILE A 161 -16.57 14.67 -1.72
N ASP A 162 -17.81 14.65 -1.28
CA ASP A 162 -18.67 15.84 -1.18
C ASP A 162 -18.18 16.85 -0.14
N SER A 163 -17.47 16.38 0.88
CA SER A 163 -16.88 17.24 1.92
C SER A 163 -15.80 18.18 1.40
N GLN A 164 -15.23 17.92 0.22
CA GLN A 164 -14.12 18.62 -0.40
C GLN A 164 -12.84 18.72 0.47
N GLN A 165 -12.75 17.98 1.58
CA GLN A 165 -11.57 18.01 2.46
C GLN A 165 -10.31 17.50 1.78
N LEU A 166 -10.44 16.55 0.85
CA LEU A 166 -9.32 16.07 0.04
C LEU A 166 -8.68 17.18 -0.80
N ASN A 167 -9.45 18.21 -1.17
CA ASN A 167 -8.97 19.36 -1.93
C ASN A 167 -8.02 20.28 -1.14
N GLN A 168 -7.96 20.13 0.17
CA GLN A 168 -7.08 20.90 1.04
C GLN A 168 -5.70 20.23 1.21
N LEU A 169 -5.55 18.99 0.78
CA LEU A 169 -4.29 18.25 0.89
C LEU A 169 -3.25 18.79 -0.08
N GLU A 170 -2.09 19.16 0.46
CA GLU A 170 -0.96 19.68 -0.28
C GLU A 170 0.35 19.12 0.28
N ASN A 171 1.33 18.84 -0.58
CA ASN A 171 2.65 18.30 -0.22
C ASN A 171 2.59 17.03 0.66
N ASN A 172 1.58 16.22 0.47
CA ASN A 172 1.20 15.13 1.35
C ASN A 172 1.53 13.76 0.74
N LEU A 173 1.86 12.80 1.59
CA LEU A 173 1.81 11.38 1.26
C LEU A 173 0.46 10.84 1.69
N ILE A 174 -0.36 10.42 0.76
CA ILE A 174 -1.72 9.92 1.02
C ILE A 174 -1.71 8.40 0.83
N LEU A 175 -1.92 7.65 1.90
CA LEU A 175 -2.19 6.22 1.82
C LEU A 175 -3.71 6.02 1.71
N LEU A 176 -4.16 5.50 0.59
CA LEU A 176 -5.54 5.05 0.39
C LEU A 176 -5.60 3.55 0.62
N LYS A 177 -6.19 3.13 1.73
CA LYS A 177 -6.35 1.73 2.11
C LYS A 177 -7.83 1.40 2.26
N GLY A 178 -8.32 0.53 1.40
CA GLY A 178 -9.74 0.17 1.35
C GLY A 178 -9.97 -1.19 0.73
N ALA A 179 -11.25 -1.56 0.61
CA ALA A 179 -11.70 -2.73 -0.14
C ALA A 179 -12.78 -2.31 -1.15
N ARG A 180 -12.86 -3.06 -2.24
CA ARG A 180 -13.92 -2.90 -3.26
C ARG A 180 -15.22 -3.49 -2.78
#